data_8f13bf6604dcb33299949a94aa05ab60
#
_entry.id   8f13bf6604dcb33299949a94aa05ab60
#
_cell.length_a   1.000
_cell.length_b   1.000
_cell.length_c   1.000
_cell.angle_alpha   90.00
_cell.angle_beta   90.00
_cell.angle_gamma   90.00
#
_symmetry.space_group_name_H-M   'P 1'
#
loop_
_entity.id
_entity.type
_entity.pdbx_description
1 polymer ?
#
loop_
_entity_poly.entity_id
_entity_poly.type
_entity_poly.pdbx_seq_one_letter_code
_entity_poly.pdbx_strand_id
1 'polypeptide(L)'
;MRDKTTREKALCYIVRDGQLLVFRHLDYSYEEVGIQVPAGTVKPGEDPRDAALREAREETGLTAFTVVRKLGVAHYDITPYRPEIQRRHFFQLALHQETPDRWTSEEDQDGIGKPIRFECFWIPLEHGHVLQSGQGALLGNLIDQ
;
A
#
# COMPACT_ATOMS: atom_id res chain seq x y z
N MET A 1 27.36 12.89 12.19
CA MET A 1 26.40 11.94 11.62
C MET A 1 24.98 12.39 11.96
N ARG A 2 24.13 12.45 10.98
CA ARG A 2 22.74 12.88 11.22
C ARG A 2 21.90 11.69 11.70
N ASP A 3 21.18 11.88 12.79
CA ASP A 3 20.24 10.88 13.28
C ASP A 3 19.11 10.70 12.29
N LYS A 4 18.65 9.45 12.13
CA LYS A 4 17.52 9.13 11.26
C LYS A 4 16.24 9.21 12.05
N THR A 5 15.21 9.81 11.44
CA THR A 5 13.88 9.80 12.02
C THR A 5 13.17 8.49 11.67
N THR A 6 12.25 8.07 12.52
CA THR A 6 11.41 6.90 12.25
C THR A 6 10.01 7.37 11.90
N ARG A 7 9.49 6.88 10.77
CA ARG A 7 8.13 7.21 10.34
C ARG A 7 7.29 5.93 10.29
N GLU A 8 6.13 5.98 10.93
CA GLU A 8 5.21 4.83 10.95
C GLU A 8 4.41 4.81 9.65
N LYS A 9 4.40 3.64 9.00
CA LYS A 9 3.66 3.41 7.75
C LYS A 9 2.75 2.20 7.90
N ALA A 10 1.63 2.21 7.19
CA ALA A 10 0.73 1.06 7.09
C ALA A 10 0.67 0.63 5.64
N LEU A 11 0.80 -0.68 5.38
CA LEU A 11 0.74 -1.25 4.04
C LEU A 11 -0.29 -2.36 4.02
N CYS A 12 -0.98 -2.48 2.89
CA CYS A 12 -2.12 -3.39 2.75
C CYS A 12 -1.87 -4.43 1.66
N TYR A 13 -1.95 -5.71 2.02
CA TYR A 13 -2.05 -6.78 1.05
C TYR A 13 -3.52 -7.17 0.95
N ILE A 14 -4.17 -6.76 -0.13
CA ILE A 14 -5.57 -7.08 -0.41
C ILE A 14 -5.57 -8.29 -1.34
N VAL A 15 -5.99 -9.42 -0.81
CA VAL A 15 -5.88 -10.72 -1.50
C VAL A 15 -7.26 -11.28 -1.77
N ARG A 16 -7.48 -11.77 -2.99
CA ARG A 16 -8.72 -12.44 -3.38
C ARG A 16 -8.42 -13.44 -4.49
N ASP A 17 -8.83 -14.70 -4.30
CA ASP A 17 -8.68 -15.76 -5.30
C ASP A 17 -7.26 -15.89 -5.85
N GLY A 18 -6.27 -15.85 -4.95
CA GLY A 18 -4.88 -16.00 -5.33
C GLY A 18 -4.27 -14.80 -6.01
N GLN A 19 -4.96 -13.65 -5.98
CA GLN A 19 -4.50 -12.42 -6.61
C GLN A 19 -4.31 -11.31 -5.58
N LEU A 20 -3.39 -10.42 -5.87
CA LEU A 20 -3.04 -9.27 -5.04
C LEU A 20 -3.46 -7.99 -5.75
N LEU A 21 -4.15 -7.11 -5.03
CA LEU A 21 -4.54 -5.80 -5.57
C LEU A 21 -3.35 -4.86 -5.53
N VAL A 22 -3.02 -4.31 -6.67
CA VAL A 22 -1.91 -3.37 -6.82
C VAL A 22 -2.35 -2.16 -7.63
N PHE A 23 -1.51 -1.14 -7.66
CA PHE A 23 -1.76 0.04 -8.50
C PHE A 23 -0.47 0.62 -9.04
N ARG A 24 -0.60 1.46 -10.05
CA ARG A 24 0.48 2.30 -10.55
C ARG A 24 0.00 3.73 -10.64
N HIS A 25 0.95 4.66 -10.52
CA HIS A 25 0.66 6.08 -10.73
C HIS A 25 0.49 6.36 -12.22
N LEU A 26 -0.62 6.98 -12.60
CA LEU A 26 -0.88 7.28 -14.01
C LEU A 26 -0.02 8.42 -14.54
N ASP A 27 0.45 9.31 -13.67
CA ASP A 27 1.21 10.49 -14.07
C ASP A 27 2.73 10.22 -14.08
N TYR A 28 3.15 8.99 -13.81
CA TYR A 28 4.55 8.58 -13.82
C TYR A 28 4.69 7.26 -14.56
N SER A 29 5.87 7.03 -15.15
CA SER A 29 6.15 5.75 -15.81
C SER A 29 6.43 4.65 -14.79
N TYR A 30 6.33 3.40 -15.22
CA TYR A 30 6.76 2.26 -14.41
C TYR A 30 8.20 2.38 -13.94
N GLU A 31 9.05 2.95 -14.78
CA GLU A 31 10.46 3.11 -14.46
C GLU A 31 10.67 4.11 -13.33
N GLU A 32 9.80 5.11 -13.21
CA GLU A 32 9.90 6.14 -12.18
C GLU A 32 9.32 5.70 -10.85
N VAL A 33 8.16 5.04 -10.84
CA VAL A 33 7.46 4.73 -9.60
C VAL A 33 7.18 3.24 -9.43
N GLY A 34 6.87 2.50 -10.47
CA GLY A 34 6.64 1.07 -10.39
C GLY A 34 5.26 0.69 -9.84
N ILE A 35 5.11 -0.60 -9.54
CA ILE A 35 3.86 -1.19 -9.04
C ILE A 35 3.89 -1.23 -7.52
N GLN A 36 2.79 -0.85 -6.88
CA GLN A 36 2.71 -0.70 -5.44
C GLN A 36 1.43 -1.30 -4.88
N VAL A 37 1.45 -1.59 -3.58
CA VAL A 37 0.24 -1.90 -2.80
C VAL A 37 -0.21 -0.62 -2.10
N PRO A 38 -1.50 -0.53 -1.70
CA PRO A 38 -1.95 0.63 -0.93
C PRO A 38 -1.16 0.79 0.36
N ALA A 39 -0.71 2.01 0.60
CA ALA A 39 0.14 2.32 1.75
C ALA A 39 0.12 3.81 2.05
N GLY A 40 0.43 4.17 3.29
CA GLY A 40 0.58 5.56 3.67
C GLY A 40 1.04 5.74 5.09
N THR A 41 1.19 6.99 5.49
CA THR A 41 1.69 7.37 6.81
C THR A 41 0.58 7.21 7.85
N VAL A 42 0.92 6.58 8.98
CA VAL A 42 0.04 6.52 10.15
C VAL A 42 0.04 7.91 10.78
N LYS A 43 -1.15 8.48 10.97
CA LYS A 43 -1.30 9.81 11.56
C LYS A 43 -1.03 9.76 13.07
N PRO A 44 -0.62 10.89 13.68
CA PRO A 44 -0.44 10.91 15.13
C PRO A 44 -1.71 10.46 15.85
N GLY A 45 -1.56 9.51 16.78
CA GLY A 45 -2.69 8.97 17.54
C GLY A 45 -3.56 7.96 16.80
N GLU A 46 -3.27 7.71 15.53
CA GLU A 46 -4.02 6.73 14.73
C GLU A 46 -3.45 5.33 14.94
N ASP A 47 -4.34 4.34 15.08
CA ASP A 47 -3.92 2.93 15.09
C ASP A 47 -3.45 2.54 13.69
N PRO A 48 -2.31 1.85 13.54
CA PRO A 48 -1.86 1.40 12.21
C PRO A 48 -2.90 0.61 11.44
N ARG A 49 -3.74 -0.16 12.13
CA ARG A 49 -4.83 -0.91 11.50
C ARG A 49 -5.85 0.03 10.84
N ASP A 50 -6.20 1.11 11.52
CA ASP A 50 -7.14 2.11 10.97
C ASP A 50 -6.50 2.87 9.82
N ALA A 51 -5.21 3.15 9.91
CA ALA A 51 -4.46 3.77 8.83
C ALA A 51 -4.47 2.89 7.58
N ALA A 52 -4.29 1.57 7.74
CA ALA A 52 -4.34 0.62 6.63
C ALA A 52 -5.68 0.67 5.92
N LEU A 53 -6.78 0.63 6.67
CA LEU A 53 -8.13 0.70 6.11
C LEU A 53 -8.36 2.04 5.38
N ARG A 54 -7.95 3.14 5.99
CA ARG A 54 -8.09 4.47 5.40
C ARG A 54 -7.33 4.57 4.09
N GLU A 55 -6.07 4.16 4.07
CA GLU A 55 -5.23 4.23 2.87
C GLU A 55 -5.77 3.33 1.76
N ALA A 56 -6.24 2.13 2.11
CA ALA A 56 -6.83 1.24 1.12
C ALA A 56 -8.03 1.91 0.43
N ARG A 57 -8.89 2.56 1.19
CA ARG A 57 -10.06 3.27 0.65
C ARG A 57 -9.66 4.46 -0.21
N GLU A 58 -8.73 5.27 0.28
CA GLU A 58 -8.30 6.47 -0.43
C GLU A 58 -7.64 6.16 -1.76
N GLU A 59 -6.79 5.16 -1.80
CA GLU A 59 -5.99 4.87 -2.99
C GLU A 59 -6.71 4.02 -4.01
N THR A 60 -7.66 3.18 -3.60
CA THR A 60 -8.39 2.32 -4.54
C THR A 60 -9.77 2.84 -4.92
N GLY A 61 -10.33 3.74 -4.12
CA GLY A 61 -11.69 4.21 -4.30
C GLY A 61 -12.76 3.21 -3.84
N LEU A 62 -12.34 2.08 -3.28
CA LEU A 62 -13.26 1.06 -2.76
C LEU A 62 -13.50 1.27 -1.28
N THR A 63 -14.55 0.66 -0.72
CA THR A 63 -14.93 0.91 0.67
C THR A 63 -15.08 -0.35 1.53
N ALA A 64 -15.42 -1.48 0.94
CA ALA A 64 -15.84 -2.67 1.68
C ALA A 64 -14.66 -3.57 2.08
N PHE A 65 -13.73 -3.00 2.88
CA PHE A 65 -12.56 -3.73 3.37
C PHE A 65 -12.74 -4.17 4.81
N THR A 66 -12.21 -5.34 5.15
CA THR A 66 -12.03 -5.77 6.53
C THR A 66 -10.58 -6.22 6.73
N VAL A 67 -10.08 -6.09 7.95
CA VAL A 67 -8.75 -6.57 8.29
C VAL A 67 -8.84 -8.06 8.60
N VAL A 68 -8.07 -8.88 7.87
CA VAL A 68 -7.96 -10.31 8.15
C VAL A 68 -7.01 -10.51 9.33
N ARG A 69 -5.80 -9.92 9.22
CA ARG A 69 -4.84 -9.95 10.33
C ARG A 69 -3.65 -9.03 10.05
N LYS A 70 -2.89 -8.74 11.10
CA LYS A 70 -1.60 -8.07 10.98
C LYS A 70 -0.56 -9.13 10.64
N LEU A 71 0.24 -8.86 9.61
CA LEU A 71 1.27 -9.79 9.14
C LEU A 71 2.60 -9.61 9.85
N GLY A 72 2.88 -8.40 10.32
CA GLY A 72 4.11 -8.10 11.01
C GLY A 72 4.58 -6.69 10.73
N VAL A 73 5.81 -6.42 11.13
CA VAL A 73 6.47 -5.12 10.97
C VAL A 73 7.82 -5.34 10.29
N ALA A 74 8.12 -4.51 9.31
CA ALA A 74 9.44 -4.51 8.67
C ALA A 74 9.96 -3.09 8.64
N HIS A 75 11.28 -2.95 8.70
CA HIS A 75 11.93 -1.64 8.62
C HIS A 75 12.51 -1.44 7.24
N TYR A 76 12.38 -0.24 6.71
CA TYR A 76 12.89 0.10 5.40
C TYR A 76 13.59 1.46 5.48
N ASP A 77 14.89 1.47 5.23
CA ASP A 77 15.72 2.67 5.27
C ASP A 77 15.69 3.34 3.91
N ILE A 78 15.20 4.58 3.84
CA ILE A 78 15.09 5.30 2.58
C ILE A 78 16.26 6.26 2.32
N THR A 79 17.32 6.20 3.15
CA THR A 79 18.56 6.93 2.86
C THR A 79 19.13 6.46 1.52
N PRO A 80 19.62 7.32 0.63
CA PRO A 80 19.92 8.75 0.86
C PRO A 80 18.80 9.74 0.51
N TYR A 81 17.63 9.26 0.17
CA TYR A 81 16.48 10.12 -0.12
C TYR A 81 16.24 11.13 1.00
N ARG A 82 16.16 10.60 2.23
CA ARG A 82 16.08 11.35 3.48
C ARG A 82 16.72 10.51 4.57
N PRO A 83 17.16 11.11 5.67
CA PRO A 83 17.66 10.34 6.82
C PRO A 83 16.48 9.78 7.61
N GLU A 84 15.78 8.81 7.03
CA GLU A 84 14.52 8.29 7.56
C GLU A 84 14.48 6.77 7.43
N ILE A 85 13.98 6.13 8.49
CA ILE A 85 13.64 4.72 8.48
C ILE A 85 12.12 4.62 8.57
N GLN A 86 11.51 3.86 7.69
CA GLN A 86 10.09 3.59 7.75
C GLN A 86 9.87 2.32 8.55
N ARG A 87 9.05 2.42 9.59
CA ARG A 87 8.54 1.26 10.29
C ARG A 87 7.22 0.90 9.63
N ARG A 88 7.20 -0.19 8.89
CA ARG A 88 6.07 -0.59 8.05
C ARG A 88 5.26 -1.68 8.73
N HIS A 89 4.01 -1.36 9.03
CA HIS A 89 3.03 -2.29 9.58
C HIS A 89 2.24 -2.89 8.42
N PHE A 90 2.34 -4.19 8.22
CA PHE A 90 1.70 -4.88 7.11
C PHE A 90 0.43 -5.58 7.57
N PHE A 91 -0.65 -5.37 6.84
CA PHE A 91 -1.96 -5.98 7.12
C PHE A 91 -2.49 -6.69 5.89
N GLN A 92 -3.09 -7.85 6.12
CA GLN A 92 -3.86 -8.53 5.10
C GLN A 92 -5.31 -8.07 5.21
N LEU A 93 -5.87 -7.59 4.10
CA LEU A 93 -7.25 -7.14 4.04
C LEU A 93 -8.04 -8.04 3.10
N ALA A 94 -9.33 -8.19 3.41
CA ALA A 94 -10.29 -8.80 2.51
C ALA A 94 -11.16 -7.70 1.91
N LEU A 95 -11.55 -7.89 0.64
CA LEU A 95 -12.43 -6.98 -0.06
C LEU A 95 -13.79 -7.65 -0.27
N HIS A 96 -14.86 -6.98 0.12
CA HIS A 96 -16.22 -7.54 0.11
C HIS A 96 -17.11 -6.86 -0.93
N GLN A 97 -16.56 -6.54 -2.10
CA GLN A 97 -17.32 -5.97 -3.22
C GLN A 97 -16.68 -6.38 -4.53
N GLU A 98 -17.49 -6.37 -5.59
CA GLU A 98 -17.00 -6.66 -6.92
C GLU A 98 -16.19 -5.49 -7.46
N THR A 99 -15.24 -5.78 -8.35
CA THR A 99 -14.46 -4.77 -9.04
C THR A 99 -14.34 -5.13 -10.53
N PRO A 100 -14.13 -4.12 -11.39
CA PRO A 100 -13.63 -4.42 -12.72
C PRO A 100 -12.24 -5.05 -12.62
N ASP A 101 -11.75 -5.62 -13.73
CA ASP A 101 -10.39 -6.14 -13.77
C ASP A 101 -9.37 -5.03 -13.60
N ARG A 102 -9.72 -3.83 -14.04
CA ARG A 102 -8.84 -2.66 -14.02
C ARG A 102 -9.70 -1.39 -13.92
N TRP A 103 -9.28 -0.47 -13.06
CA TRP A 103 -10.01 0.80 -12.89
C TRP A 103 -9.07 1.89 -12.46
N THR A 104 -9.53 3.14 -12.58
CA THR A 104 -8.77 4.30 -12.10
C THR A 104 -9.39 4.85 -10.82
N SER A 105 -8.54 5.40 -9.97
CA SER A 105 -8.97 6.10 -8.77
C SER A 105 -8.14 7.36 -8.60
N GLU A 106 -8.65 8.29 -7.81
CA GLU A 106 -7.97 9.56 -7.53
C GLU A 106 -7.92 9.78 -6.02
N GLU A 107 -6.78 10.28 -5.55
CA GLU A 107 -6.63 10.70 -4.16
C GLU A 107 -6.42 12.21 -4.14
N ASP A 108 -7.31 12.90 -3.42
CA ASP A 108 -7.20 14.34 -3.23
C ASP A 108 -6.12 14.63 -2.19
N GLN A 109 -5.23 15.56 -2.51
CA GLN A 109 -4.17 15.99 -1.60
C GLN A 109 -4.62 17.20 -0.79
N ASP A 110 -5.73 17.08 -0.06
CA ASP A 110 -6.30 18.14 0.78
C ASP A 110 -6.54 19.44 0.01
N GLY A 111 -6.92 19.32 -1.26
CA GLY A 111 -7.19 20.47 -2.11
C GLY A 111 -5.94 21.18 -2.61
N ILE A 112 -4.76 20.65 -2.34
CA ILE A 112 -3.50 21.24 -2.77
C ILE A 112 -3.02 20.56 -4.06
N GLY A 113 -3.00 21.32 -5.17
CA GLY A 113 -2.55 20.81 -6.46
C GLY A 113 -3.54 19.85 -7.09
N LYS A 114 -3.06 19.06 -8.03
CA LYS A 114 -3.90 18.09 -8.76
C LYS A 114 -4.03 16.81 -7.94
N PRO A 115 -5.18 16.13 -7.99
CA PRO A 115 -5.32 14.81 -7.38
C PRO A 115 -4.31 13.83 -7.96
N ILE A 116 -3.84 12.91 -7.13
CA ILE A 116 -2.99 11.81 -7.59
C ILE A 116 -3.90 10.77 -8.24
N ARG A 117 -3.54 10.35 -9.44
CA ARG A 117 -4.33 9.36 -10.20
C ARG A 117 -3.63 8.03 -10.20
N PHE A 118 -4.40 6.97 -9.92
CA PHE A 118 -3.91 5.60 -9.88
C PHE A 118 -4.69 4.73 -10.85
N GLU A 119 -4.01 3.74 -11.39
CA GLU A 119 -4.67 2.63 -12.10
C GLU A 119 -4.53 1.40 -11.22
N CYS A 120 -5.67 0.84 -10.80
CA CYS A 120 -5.73 -0.32 -9.92
C CYS A 120 -6.00 -1.59 -10.74
N PHE A 121 -5.34 -2.69 -10.37
CA PHE A 121 -5.52 -3.97 -11.05
C PHE A 121 -5.04 -5.10 -10.16
N TRP A 122 -5.35 -6.32 -10.56
CA TRP A 122 -5.00 -7.53 -9.82
C TRP A 122 -3.83 -8.24 -10.50
N ILE A 123 -2.89 -8.75 -9.71
CA ILE A 123 -1.80 -9.59 -10.21
C ILE A 123 -1.79 -10.91 -9.45
N PRO A 124 -1.32 -12.02 -10.05
CA PRO A 124 -1.14 -13.25 -9.31
C PRO A 124 -0.18 -13.04 -8.14
N LEU A 125 -0.45 -13.69 -7.00
CA LEU A 125 0.42 -13.56 -5.81
C LEU A 125 1.86 -13.93 -6.10
N GLU A 126 2.09 -14.95 -6.95
CA GLU A 126 3.44 -15.37 -7.32
C GLU A 126 4.22 -14.29 -8.08
N HIS A 127 3.55 -13.25 -8.57
CA HIS A 127 4.20 -12.11 -9.21
C HIS A 127 4.49 -10.97 -8.25
N GLY A 128 4.27 -11.16 -6.96
CA GLY A 128 4.46 -10.10 -5.95
C GLY A 128 5.89 -9.56 -5.86
N HIS A 129 6.87 -10.25 -6.41
CA HIS A 129 8.25 -9.78 -6.46
C HIS A 129 8.42 -8.50 -7.28
N VAL A 130 7.45 -8.13 -8.11
CA VAL A 130 7.50 -6.89 -8.89
C VAL A 130 7.19 -5.64 -8.07
N LEU A 131 6.75 -5.81 -6.81
CA LEU A 131 6.41 -4.68 -5.95
C LEU A 131 7.64 -3.79 -5.68
N GLN A 132 7.38 -2.49 -5.68
CA GLN A 132 8.39 -1.46 -5.55
C GLN A 132 8.85 -1.30 -4.10
N SER A 133 10.11 -0.88 -3.92
CA SER A 133 10.64 -0.37 -2.65
C SER A 133 10.41 -1.27 -1.44
N GLY A 134 10.63 -2.57 -1.61
CA GLY A 134 10.52 -3.52 -0.50
C GLY A 134 9.10 -3.82 -0.04
N GLN A 135 8.08 -3.38 -0.77
CA GLN A 135 6.69 -3.61 -0.38
C GLN A 135 6.29 -5.08 -0.33
N GLY A 136 7.05 -5.96 -0.98
CA GLY A 136 6.80 -7.40 -0.95
C GLY A 136 7.37 -8.13 0.26
N ALA A 137 7.98 -7.42 1.22
CA ALA A 137 8.75 -8.03 2.30
C ALA A 137 8.02 -9.10 3.11
N LEU A 138 6.72 -8.97 3.34
CA LEU A 138 5.95 -9.89 4.15
C LEU A 138 4.94 -10.73 3.36
N LEU A 139 5.08 -10.82 2.03
CA LEU A 139 4.17 -11.62 1.21
C LEU A 139 4.14 -13.09 1.65
N GLY A 140 5.27 -13.62 2.12
CA GLY A 140 5.34 -14.99 2.61
C GLY A 140 4.53 -15.26 3.85
N ASN A 141 4.02 -14.22 4.53
CA ASN A 141 3.21 -14.37 5.74
C ASN A 141 1.70 -14.39 5.44
N LEU A 142 1.31 -14.30 4.16
CA LEU A 142 -0.11 -14.28 3.81
C LEU A 142 -0.75 -15.64 4.07
N ILE A 143 -2.04 -15.58 4.46
CA ILE A 143 -2.89 -16.77 4.56
C ILE A 143 -3.62 -16.91 3.23
N ASP A 144 -3.69 -18.14 2.73
CA ASP A 144 -4.45 -18.41 1.51
C ASP A 144 -5.93 -18.03 1.71
N GLN A 145 -6.48 -17.41 0.70
CA GLN A 145 -7.88 -17.00 0.68
C GLN A 145 -8.68 -17.86 -0.26
#